data_ff60fd7764801f3abc6da49469322a3a
#
_entry.id   ff60fd7764801f3abc6da49469322a3a
#
_cell.length_a   1.000
_cell.length_b   1.000
_cell.length_c   1.000
_cell.angle_alpha   90.00
_cell.angle_beta   90.00
_cell.angle_gamma   90.00
#
_symmetry.space_group_name_H-M   'P 1'
#
loop_
_entity.id
_entity.type
_entity.pdbx_description
1 polymer ?
#
loop_
_entity_poly.entity_id
_entity_poly.type
_entity_poly.pdbx_seq_one_letter_code
_entity_poly.pdbx_strand_id
1 'polypeptide(L)'
;VGSEMCIRDRGTCGSVKGVHFSELRQQVKAQIILGNTYHLYLRPGLDVLKKAGGLHEFNTWDRPILTDSGGFQVFSLTGIRRLTENGCEFRSHIDGSKHVFTPESVMDTERIIGADIMMAFDECPPGNSDYAYAKKSLGLTQRWLDRCFKRFNETEPLYGYQQSLFPIVQGC
;
A
#
# COMPACT_ATOMS: atom_id res chain seq x y z
N VAL A 1 -7.54 20.32 -7.69
CA VAL A 1 -7.66 18.93 -8.18
C VAL A 1 -6.37 18.43 -8.81
N GLY A 2 -5.51 19.29 -9.36
CA GLY A 2 -4.29 18.87 -10.04
C GLY A 2 -3.06 18.66 -9.15
N SER A 3 -2.97 19.31 -7.99
CA SER A 3 -1.79 19.25 -7.12
C SER A 3 -1.70 17.95 -6.30
N GLU A 4 -2.84 17.38 -5.95
CA GLU A 4 -2.90 16.14 -5.17
C GLU A 4 -2.43 14.92 -5.98
N MET A 5 -2.69 14.91 -7.27
CA MET A 5 -2.23 13.85 -8.18
C MET A 5 -0.71 13.83 -8.35
N CYS A 6 -0.04 14.97 -8.29
CA CYS A 6 1.42 15.05 -8.42
C CYS A 6 2.17 14.49 -7.19
N ILE A 7 1.55 14.46 -6.03
CA ILE A 7 2.16 13.94 -4.80
C ILE A 7 2.09 12.41 -4.78
N ARG A 8 1.08 11.84 -5.45
CA ARG A 8 0.84 10.40 -5.54
C ARG A 8 2.04 9.61 -6.09
N ASP A 9 2.68 10.12 -7.12
CA ASP A 9 3.76 9.39 -7.81
C ASP A 9 5.13 9.49 -7.11
N ARG A 10 5.25 10.30 -6.06
CA ARG A 10 6.54 10.64 -5.44
C ARG A 10 6.69 10.21 -3.99
N GLY A 11 5.64 9.71 -3.36
CA GLY A 11 5.63 9.27 -1.97
C GLY A 11 6.08 7.83 -1.73
N THR A 12 6.83 7.23 -2.65
CA THR A 12 7.19 5.80 -2.69
C THR A 12 7.66 5.24 -1.35
N CYS A 13 8.47 5.98 -0.61
CA CYS A 13 8.96 5.57 0.72
C CYS A 13 8.36 6.44 1.83
N GLY A 14 7.12 6.90 1.67
CA GLY A 14 6.49 7.85 2.57
C GLY A 14 7.11 9.25 2.53
N SER A 15 7.93 9.57 1.53
CA SER A 15 8.60 10.85 1.37
C SER A 15 8.56 11.31 -0.08
N VAL A 16 8.51 12.61 -0.30
CA VAL A 16 8.66 13.23 -1.62
C VAL A 16 10.14 13.53 -1.84
N LYS A 17 10.77 12.85 -2.80
CA LYS A 17 12.20 13.01 -3.07
C LYS A 17 12.55 14.46 -3.39
N GLY A 18 13.52 15.03 -2.68
CA GLY A 18 14.01 16.39 -2.90
C GLY A 18 13.13 17.49 -2.33
N VAL A 19 12.10 17.17 -1.56
CA VAL A 19 11.21 18.14 -0.90
C VAL A 19 11.07 17.78 0.57
N HIS A 20 11.30 18.74 1.46
CA HIS A 20 11.10 18.53 2.90
C HIS A 20 9.60 18.52 3.26
N PHE A 21 9.23 17.77 4.29
CA PHE A 21 7.84 17.76 4.79
C PHE A 21 7.33 19.14 5.23
N SER A 22 8.22 19.98 5.76
CA SER A 22 7.90 21.38 6.06
C SER A 22 7.49 22.18 4.82
N GLU A 23 8.16 21.95 3.68
CA GLU A 23 7.81 22.59 2.41
C GLU A 23 6.48 22.07 1.86
N LEU A 24 6.26 20.74 1.94
CA LEU A 24 4.96 20.13 1.58
C LEU A 24 3.83 20.72 2.40
N ARG A 25 4.05 20.96 3.69
CA ARG A 25 3.04 21.53 4.59
C ARG A 25 2.81 23.01 4.35
N GLN A 26 3.87 23.82 4.26
CA GLN A 26 3.79 25.29 4.31
C GLN A 26 3.67 25.90 2.92
N GLN A 27 4.40 25.40 1.93
CA GLN A 27 4.48 25.96 0.59
C GLN A 27 3.51 25.27 -0.38
N VAL A 28 3.57 23.93 -0.46
CA VAL A 28 2.67 23.16 -1.32
C VAL A 28 1.27 23.08 -0.72
N LYS A 29 1.15 23.14 0.63
CA LYS A 29 -0.10 22.99 1.38
C LYS A 29 -0.82 21.67 1.09
N ALA A 30 -0.05 20.59 0.92
CA ALA A 30 -0.60 19.27 0.68
C ALA A 30 -1.54 18.86 1.84
N GLN A 31 -2.75 18.40 1.49
CA GLN A 31 -3.76 18.00 2.48
C GLN A 31 -3.61 16.52 2.85
N ILE A 32 -3.11 15.71 1.93
CA ILE A 32 -2.90 14.28 2.08
C ILE A 32 -1.63 13.89 1.33
N ILE A 33 -0.88 12.91 1.85
CA ILE A 33 0.24 12.29 1.14
C ILE A 33 -0.04 10.81 0.93
N LEU A 34 0.63 10.23 -0.07
CA LEU A 34 0.53 8.82 -0.38
C LEU A 34 1.86 8.12 -0.08
N GLY A 35 1.81 7.02 0.66
CA GLY A 35 2.89 6.07 0.84
C GLY A 35 2.64 4.79 0.06
N ASN A 36 3.70 4.04 -0.24
CA ASN A 36 3.59 2.77 -0.95
C ASN A 36 3.96 1.61 -0.03
N THR A 37 2.99 0.75 0.24
CA THR A 37 3.13 -0.37 1.19
C THR A 37 4.26 -1.33 0.82
N TYR A 38 4.39 -1.71 -0.46
CA TYR A 38 5.48 -2.59 -0.89
C TYR A 38 6.86 -2.00 -0.58
N HIS A 39 7.06 -0.71 -0.87
CA HIS A 39 8.35 -0.07 -0.62
C HIS A 39 8.60 0.14 0.87
N LEU A 40 7.61 0.57 1.64
CA LEU A 40 7.71 0.74 3.09
C LEU A 40 7.97 -0.59 3.83
N TYR A 41 7.35 -1.68 3.36
CA TYR A 41 7.58 -3.03 3.85
C TYR A 41 9.03 -3.47 3.67
N LEU A 42 9.63 -3.20 2.50
CA LEU A 42 11.02 -3.58 2.23
C LEU A 42 12.02 -2.61 2.86
N ARG A 43 11.73 -1.31 2.83
CA ARG A 43 12.60 -0.25 3.36
C ARG A 43 11.78 0.99 3.75
N PRO A 44 11.80 1.42 5.02
CA PRO A 44 12.75 1.05 6.09
C PRO A 44 12.48 -0.32 6.72
N GLY A 45 11.35 -0.96 6.43
CA GLY A 45 10.91 -2.21 7.02
C GLY A 45 9.97 -2.01 8.21
N LEU A 46 9.16 -3.02 8.49
CA LEU A 46 8.08 -2.92 9.47
C LEU A 46 8.59 -2.72 10.91
N ASP A 47 9.73 -3.33 11.26
CA ASP A 47 10.32 -3.18 12.60
C ASP A 47 10.72 -1.74 12.90
N VAL A 48 11.26 -1.04 11.89
CA VAL A 48 11.65 0.38 12.03
C VAL A 48 10.41 1.24 12.17
N LEU A 49 9.41 1.05 11.31
CA LEU A 49 8.15 1.80 11.36
C LEU A 49 7.42 1.59 12.69
N LYS A 50 7.34 0.35 13.16
CA LYS A 50 6.71 0.03 14.45
C LYS A 50 7.42 0.70 15.63
N LYS A 51 8.76 0.66 15.65
CA LYS A 51 9.56 1.34 16.67
C LYS A 51 9.42 2.86 16.63
N ALA A 52 9.24 3.44 15.45
CA ALA A 52 9.02 4.86 15.27
C ALA A 52 7.64 5.36 15.71
N GLY A 53 6.66 4.46 15.92
CA GLY A 53 5.28 4.84 16.23
C GLY A 53 4.40 5.01 14.98
N GLY A 54 4.74 4.33 13.89
CA GLY A 54 4.04 4.40 12.61
C GLY A 54 4.59 5.46 11.66
N LEU A 55 3.97 5.55 10.48
CA LEU A 55 4.46 6.41 9.40
C LEU A 55 4.29 7.91 9.71
N HIS A 56 3.26 8.30 10.46
CA HIS A 56 3.06 9.68 10.89
C HIS A 56 4.24 10.19 11.72
N GLU A 57 4.63 9.45 12.75
CA GLU A 57 5.77 9.80 13.59
C GLU A 57 7.10 9.69 12.83
N PHE A 58 7.27 8.64 12.02
CA PHE A 58 8.47 8.45 11.19
C PHE A 58 8.71 9.61 10.23
N ASN A 59 7.66 10.18 9.66
CA ASN A 59 7.70 11.28 8.70
C ASN A 59 7.51 12.66 9.35
N THR A 60 7.15 12.74 10.63
CA THR A 60 6.69 13.98 11.28
C THR A 60 5.56 14.67 10.50
N TRP A 61 4.62 13.86 9.98
CA TRP A 61 3.50 14.33 9.18
C TRP A 61 2.19 14.24 9.97
N ASP A 62 1.51 15.37 10.15
CA ASP A 62 0.31 15.52 11.00
C ASP A 62 -1.01 15.61 10.22
N ARG A 63 -0.99 15.33 8.92
CA ARG A 63 -2.16 15.31 8.04
C ARG A 63 -2.40 13.88 7.53
N PRO A 64 -3.57 13.60 6.92
CA PRO A 64 -3.88 12.27 6.44
C PRO A 64 -2.81 11.66 5.53
N ILE A 65 -2.62 10.35 5.73
CA ILE A 65 -1.77 9.49 4.89
C ILE A 65 -2.65 8.41 4.29
N LEU A 66 -2.51 8.18 2.99
CA LEU A 66 -3.04 7.03 2.29
C LEU A 66 -1.90 6.09 1.93
N THR A 67 -2.07 4.79 2.17
CA THR A 67 -1.14 3.77 1.64
C THR A 67 -1.87 2.88 0.64
N ASP A 68 -1.20 2.63 -0.49
CA ASP A 68 -1.69 1.63 -1.44
C ASP A 68 -1.48 0.21 -0.91
N SER A 69 -2.10 -0.78 -1.53
CA SER A 69 -2.00 -2.18 -1.12
C SER A 69 -0.62 -2.81 -1.39
N GLY A 70 0.25 -2.16 -2.17
CA GLY A 70 1.48 -2.73 -2.70
C GLY A 70 1.28 -3.72 -3.85
N GLY A 71 0.05 -4.05 -4.21
CA GLY A 71 -0.28 -5.02 -5.27
C GLY A 71 0.34 -4.65 -6.61
N PHE A 72 0.15 -3.43 -7.09
CA PHE A 72 0.72 -2.98 -8.37
C PHE A 72 2.24 -3.13 -8.43
N GLN A 73 2.98 -2.81 -7.37
CA GLN A 73 4.45 -2.88 -7.34
C GLN A 73 4.94 -4.33 -7.35
N VAL A 74 4.26 -5.21 -6.64
CA VAL A 74 4.51 -6.65 -6.72
C VAL A 74 4.33 -7.13 -8.16
N PHE A 75 3.35 -6.58 -8.89
CA PHE A 75 3.07 -6.94 -10.28
C PHE A 75 4.05 -6.30 -11.26
N SER A 76 4.47 -5.06 -11.07
CA SER A 76 5.25 -4.29 -12.04
C SER A 76 6.77 -4.41 -11.85
N LEU A 77 7.25 -4.53 -10.60
CA LEU A 77 8.67 -4.45 -10.27
C LEU A 77 9.35 -5.82 -10.11
N THR A 78 8.57 -6.90 -9.95
CA THR A 78 9.13 -8.22 -9.73
C THR A 78 9.02 -9.07 -10.98
N GLY A 79 10.14 -9.34 -11.62
CA GLY A 79 10.20 -10.21 -12.83
C GLY A 79 9.78 -11.66 -12.57
N ILE A 80 9.77 -12.11 -11.31
CA ILE A 80 9.37 -13.46 -10.89
C ILE A 80 8.31 -13.31 -9.79
N ARG A 81 7.08 -13.59 -10.15
CA ARG A 81 5.94 -13.64 -9.24
C ARG A 81 5.14 -14.91 -9.46
N ARG A 82 4.54 -15.40 -8.42
CA ARG A 82 3.55 -16.46 -8.48
C ARG A 82 2.25 -16.01 -7.83
N LEU A 83 1.24 -15.82 -8.67
CA LEU A 83 -0.11 -15.48 -8.23
C LEU A 83 -0.88 -16.75 -7.91
N THR A 84 -1.50 -16.80 -6.75
CA THR A 84 -2.34 -17.90 -6.29
C THR A 84 -3.60 -17.36 -5.63
N GLU A 85 -4.57 -18.22 -5.35
CA GLU A 85 -5.75 -17.84 -4.56
C GLU A 85 -5.36 -17.32 -3.15
N ASN A 86 -4.27 -17.82 -2.59
CA ASN A 86 -3.83 -17.45 -1.25
C ASN A 86 -3.14 -16.08 -1.19
N GLY A 87 -2.54 -15.63 -2.28
CA GLY A 87 -1.79 -14.39 -2.34
C GLY A 87 -0.75 -14.38 -3.46
N CYS A 88 0.23 -13.52 -3.33
CA CYS A 88 1.29 -13.34 -4.31
C CYS A 88 2.67 -13.59 -3.69
N GLU A 89 3.42 -14.54 -4.25
CA GLU A 89 4.84 -14.75 -3.95
C GLU A 89 5.67 -13.87 -4.88
N PHE A 90 6.68 -13.20 -4.34
CA PHE A 90 7.57 -12.34 -5.11
C PHE A 90 9.00 -12.32 -4.57
N ARG A 91 9.90 -11.75 -5.34
CA ARG A 91 11.27 -11.45 -4.90
C ARG A 91 11.46 -9.95 -4.74
N SER A 92 12.10 -9.57 -3.64
CA SER A 92 12.52 -8.19 -3.40
C SER A 92 13.45 -7.72 -4.52
N HIS A 93 13.18 -6.53 -5.06
CA HIS A 93 14.05 -5.89 -6.06
C HIS A 93 15.33 -5.30 -5.43
N ILE A 94 15.42 -5.28 -4.08
CA ILE A 94 16.57 -4.72 -3.35
C ILE A 94 17.66 -5.79 -3.18
N ASP A 95 17.27 -6.98 -2.72
CA ASP A 95 18.19 -8.03 -2.28
C ASP A 95 17.85 -9.43 -2.82
N GLY A 96 16.77 -9.56 -3.59
CA GLY A 96 16.32 -10.83 -4.16
C GLY A 96 15.67 -11.79 -3.17
N SER A 97 15.45 -11.40 -1.92
CA SER A 97 14.79 -12.23 -0.90
C SER A 97 13.36 -12.58 -1.31
N LYS A 98 12.88 -13.75 -0.88
CA LYS A 98 11.53 -14.22 -1.18
C LYS A 98 10.55 -13.70 -0.14
N HIS A 99 9.42 -13.19 -0.60
CA HIS A 99 8.33 -12.68 0.21
C HIS A 99 6.99 -13.21 -0.30
N VAL A 100 5.99 -13.18 0.58
CA VAL A 100 4.62 -13.54 0.26
C VAL A 100 3.70 -12.46 0.81
N PHE A 101 2.87 -11.89 -0.05
CA PHE A 101 1.74 -11.05 0.35
C PHE A 101 0.46 -11.85 0.24
N THR A 102 -0.27 -11.92 1.32
CA THR A 102 -1.66 -12.39 1.38
C THR A 102 -2.55 -11.23 1.80
N PRO A 103 -3.87 -11.29 1.53
CA PRO A 103 -4.77 -10.26 2.02
C PRO A 103 -4.62 -9.96 3.51
N GLU A 104 -4.45 -10.98 4.32
CA GLU A 104 -4.27 -10.86 5.77
C GLU A 104 -2.93 -10.19 6.12
N SER A 105 -1.83 -10.65 5.49
CA SER A 105 -0.50 -10.10 5.79
C SER A 105 -0.34 -8.66 5.32
N VAL A 106 -1.07 -8.25 4.27
CA VAL A 106 -1.11 -6.85 3.82
C VAL A 106 -1.85 -6.00 4.84
N MET A 107 -3.00 -6.48 5.38
CA MET A 107 -3.71 -5.75 6.43
C MET A 107 -2.85 -5.59 7.69
N ASP A 108 -2.14 -6.63 8.12
CA ASP A 108 -1.21 -6.55 9.25
C ASP A 108 -0.05 -5.56 8.98
N THR A 109 0.46 -5.55 7.76
CA THR A 109 1.48 -4.58 7.30
C THR A 109 0.96 -3.16 7.37
N GLU A 110 -0.24 -2.91 6.86
CA GLU A 110 -0.90 -1.60 6.87
C GLU A 110 -1.20 -1.11 8.29
N ARG A 111 -1.56 -2.02 9.22
CA ARG A 111 -1.69 -1.70 10.65
C ARG A 111 -0.37 -1.20 11.23
N ILE A 112 0.75 -1.83 10.88
CA ILE A 112 2.09 -1.43 11.34
C ILE A 112 2.54 -0.13 10.68
N ILE A 113 2.24 0.08 9.40
CA ILE A 113 2.53 1.36 8.72
C ILE A 113 1.74 2.48 9.39
N GLY A 114 0.47 2.27 9.70
CA GLY A 114 -0.34 3.24 10.42
C GLY A 114 -0.81 4.42 9.55
N ALA A 115 -1.17 4.19 8.28
CA ALA A 115 -1.84 5.20 7.47
C ALA A 115 -3.31 5.35 7.85
N ASP A 116 -3.92 6.52 7.64
CA ASP A 116 -5.35 6.75 7.91
C ASP A 116 -6.24 5.99 6.93
N ILE A 117 -5.81 5.93 5.68
CA ILE A 117 -6.49 5.21 4.60
C ILE A 117 -5.62 4.06 4.12
N MET A 118 -6.12 2.85 4.29
CA MET A 118 -5.53 1.59 3.88
C MET A 118 -6.26 1.08 2.63
N MET A 119 -5.53 0.75 1.56
CA MET A 119 -6.15 0.16 0.39
C MET A 119 -6.15 -1.36 0.49
N ALA A 120 -7.28 -1.99 0.14
CA ALA A 120 -7.37 -3.45 0.13
C ALA A 120 -6.42 -4.07 -0.90
N PHE A 121 -5.89 -5.26 -0.58
CA PHE A 121 -5.00 -5.98 -1.49
C PHE A 121 -5.78 -6.46 -2.72
N ASP A 122 -5.27 -6.13 -3.89
CA ASP A 122 -5.90 -6.39 -5.18
C ASP A 122 -4.93 -6.99 -6.19
N GLU A 123 -5.47 -7.63 -7.21
CA GLU A 123 -4.73 -7.95 -8.42
C GLU A 123 -4.95 -6.84 -9.45
N CYS A 124 -3.86 -6.23 -9.90
CA CYS A 124 -3.87 -5.23 -10.97
C CYS A 124 -3.55 -5.92 -12.32
N PRO A 125 -4.55 -6.23 -13.16
CA PRO A 125 -4.31 -6.86 -14.46
C PRO A 125 -3.64 -5.88 -15.42
N PRO A 126 -2.82 -6.35 -16.38
CA PRO A 126 -2.33 -5.51 -17.46
C PRO A 126 -3.49 -4.88 -18.24
N GLY A 127 -3.35 -3.60 -18.63
CA GLY A 127 -4.41 -2.86 -19.35
C GLY A 127 -4.78 -3.40 -20.73
N ASN A 128 -4.01 -4.36 -21.28
CA ASN A 128 -4.29 -5.07 -22.52
C ASN A 128 -4.76 -6.51 -22.30
N SER A 129 -5.20 -6.84 -21.08
CA SER A 129 -5.73 -8.16 -20.74
C SER A 129 -7.00 -8.48 -21.53
N ASP A 130 -7.17 -9.74 -21.92
CA ASP A 130 -8.41 -10.20 -22.51
C ASP A 130 -9.55 -10.26 -21.46
N TYR A 131 -10.78 -10.35 -21.94
CA TYR A 131 -11.97 -10.40 -21.08
C TYR A 131 -11.96 -11.57 -20.09
N ALA A 132 -11.45 -12.73 -20.50
CA ALA A 132 -11.43 -13.91 -19.64
C ALA A 132 -10.46 -13.73 -18.46
N TYR A 133 -9.28 -13.17 -18.73
CA TYR A 133 -8.32 -12.83 -17.68
C TYR A 133 -8.88 -11.73 -16.75
N ALA A 134 -9.40 -10.64 -17.32
CA ALA A 134 -9.98 -9.54 -16.55
C ALA A 134 -11.11 -10.02 -15.62
N LYS A 135 -12.01 -10.87 -16.11
CA LYS A 135 -13.07 -11.48 -15.29
C LYS A 135 -12.53 -12.36 -14.16
N LYS A 136 -11.48 -13.15 -14.43
CA LYS A 136 -10.82 -13.98 -13.42
C LYS A 136 -10.14 -13.11 -12.35
N SER A 137 -9.43 -12.07 -12.77
CA SER A 137 -8.76 -11.10 -11.90
C SER A 137 -9.75 -10.39 -10.99
N LEU A 138 -10.86 -9.90 -11.54
CA LEU A 138 -11.93 -9.29 -10.76
C LEU A 138 -12.46 -10.24 -9.67
N GLY A 139 -12.74 -11.49 -10.03
CA GLY A 139 -13.20 -12.48 -9.05
C GLY A 139 -12.20 -12.79 -7.96
N LEU A 140 -10.89 -12.80 -8.28
CA LEU A 140 -9.81 -12.95 -7.30
C LEU A 140 -9.75 -11.74 -6.35
N THR A 141 -9.76 -10.53 -6.91
CA THR A 141 -9.75 -9.27 -6.14
C THR A 141 -10.94 -9.20 -5.18
N GLN A 142 -12.14 -9.61 -5.61
CA GLN A 142 -13.32 -9.65 -4.74
C GLN A 142 -13.13 -10.61 -3.55
N ARG A 143 -12.64 -11.83 -3.78
CA ARG A 143 -12.38 -12.78 -2.69
C ARG A 143 -11.25 -12.31 -1.75
N TRP A 144 -10.25 -11.65 -2.29
CA TRP A 144 -9.20 -11.02 -1.48
C TRP A 144 -9.74 -9.85 -0.66
N LEU A 145 -10.66 -9.05 -1.22
CA LEU A 145 -11.33 -7.98 -0.48
C LEU A 145 -12.10 -8.51 0.73
N ASP A 146 -12.85 -9.61 0.57
CA ASP A 146 -13.57 -10.24 1.69
C ASP A 146 -12.61 -10.66 2.81
N ARG A 147 -11.43 -11.20 2.45
CA ARG A 147 -10.38 -11.57 3.40
C ARG A 147 -9.73 -10.36 4.05
N CYS A 148 -9.43 -9.30 3.29
CA CYS A 148 -8.93 -8.04 3.83
C CYS A 148 -9.92 -7.45 4.83
N PHE A 149 -11.21 -7.39 4.48
CA PHE A 149 -12.26 -6.85 5.34
C PHE A 149 -12.39 -7.67 6.64
N LYS A 150 -12.37 -8.99 6.54
CA LYS A 150 -12.38 -9.86 7.71
C LYS A 150 -11.18 -9.56 8.62
N ARG A 151 -9.96 -9.56 8.07
CA ARG A 151 -8.74 -9.31 8.84
C ARG A 151 -8.70 -7.91 9.44
N PHE A 152 -9.18 -6.91 8.72
CA PHE A 152 -9.30 -5.54 9.21
C PHE A 152 -10.19 -5.46 10.46
N ASN A 153 -11.33 -6.17 10.48
CA ASN A 153 -12.23 -6.21 11.63
C ASN A 153 -11.72 -7.06 12.80
N GLU A 154 -10.81 -7.99 12.55
CA GLU A 154 -10.16 -8.82 13.58
C GLU A 154 -8.97 -8.13 14.24
N THR A 155 -8.50 -7.00 13.69
CA THR A 155 -7.30 -6.30 14.17
C THR A 155 -7.61 -4.88 14.58
N GLU A 156 -6.97 -4.42 15.64
CA GLU A 156 -7.11 -3.05 16.14
C GLU A 156 -6.00 -2.14 15.62
N PRO A 157 -6.27 -0.83 15.47
CA PRO A 157 -5.25 0.17 15.19
C PRO A 157 -4.17 0.18 16.28
N LEU A 158 -2.90 0.34 15.88
CA LEU A 158 -1.77 0.28 16.82
C LEU A 158 -1.42 1.63 17.48
N TYR A 159 -1.87 2.75 16.91
CA TYR A 159 -1.34 4.08 17.23
C TYR A 159 -2.41 5.06 17.75
N GLY A 160 -3.51 4.57 18.30
CA GLY A 160 -4.49 5.41 19.02
C GLY A 160 -5.43 6.23 18.14
N TYR A 161 -5.41 6.07 16.82
CA TYR A 161 -6.35 6.66 15.86
C TYR A 161 -6.97 5.60 14.97
N GLN A 162 -8.15 5.90 14.44
CA GLN A 162 -8.86 4.97 13.55
C GLN A 162 -8.28 5.00 12.13
N GLN A 163 -8.22 3.82 11.53
CA GLN A 163 -7.86 3.64 10.13
C GLN A 163 -9.09 3.21 9.34
N SER A 164 -9.17 3.59 8.08
CA SER A 164 -10.27 3.22 7.18
C SER A 164 -9.77 2.33 6.05
N LEU A 165 -10.49 1.23 5.78
CA LEU A 165 -10.19 0.33 4.67
C LEU A 165 -11.01 0.74 3.44
N PHE A 166 -10.32 0.92 2.31
CA PHE A 166 -10.92 1.26 1.03
C PHE A 166 -10.74 0.12 0.02
N PRO A 167 -11.83 -0.36 -0.59
CA PRO A 167 -11.76 -1.33 -1.67
C PRO A 167 -11.23 -0.72 -2.95
N ILE A 168 -10.69 -1.56 -3.83
CA ILE A 168 -10.23 -1.18 -5.16
C ILE A 168 -11.12 -1.84 -6.21
N VAL A 169 -11.60 -1.05 -7.17
CA VAL A 169 -12.23 -1.54 -8.38
C VAL A 169 -11.28 -1.27 -9.54
N GLN A 170 -10.70 -2.34 -10.09
CA GLN A 170 -9.84 -2.26 -11.26
C GLN A 170 -10.69 -2.24 -12.53
N GLY A 171 -10.28 -1.38 -13.49
CA GLY A 171 -10.77 -1.39 -14.86
C GLY A 171 -9.70 -1.95 -15.81
N CYS A 172 -10.12 -2.38 -16.99
CA CYS A 172 -9.25 -2.76 -18.11
C CYS A 172 -9.55 -1.87 -19.32
#